data_0b9f3d45e69a3c1b1450875b2d43c8f7
#
_entry.id   0b9f3d45e69a3c1b1450875b2d43c8f7
#
_cell.length_a   1.000
_cell.length_b   1.000
_cell.length_c   1.000
_cell.angle_alpha   90.00
_cell.angle_beta   90.00
_cell.angle_gamma   90.00
#
_symmetry.space_group_name_H-M   'P 1'
#
loop_
_entity.id
_entity.type
_entity.pdbx_description
1 polymer ?
#
loop_
_entity_poly.entity_id
_entity_poly.type
_entity_poly.pdbx_seq_one_letter_code
_entity_poly.pdbx_strand_id
1 'polypeptide(L)'
;MKRIIICIACTLSAIGLQAQNNGTTSPWTIGLRGGWTSTTISRYDAGRMDETYSALGGLEAGIQGSYRFNSWFALRANFSFMQRSHRMDRNLNYLDPVYTEYRNSYLMLPMVADFTFDGKRLLGHLLAGGYTGYWLSEQRKGTTYWMTDYYVYFEDFDETRDFTDEDSRLNAGLVFGVGISCPIGSKWELGLDALYYYDLTSHHTGYDNLADPRYLNTLAINLNLNYNL
;
A
#
# COMPACT_ATOMS: atom_id res chain seq x y z
N MET A 1 -10.70 7.61 -26.24
CA MET A 1 -9.56 7.57 -25.33
C MET A 1 -8.46 8.59 -25.64
N LYS A 2 -7.97 8.72 -26.88
CA LYS A 2 -6.92 9.73 -27.23
C LYS A 2 -7.28 11.19 -26.88
N ARG A 3 -8.55 11.60 -27.00
CA ARG A 3 -9.00 12.98 -26.69
C ARG A 3 -9.02 13.32 -25.20
N ILE A 4 -9.22 12.33 -24.33
CA ILE A 4 -9.21 12.52 -22.87
C ILE A 4 -7.77 12.72 -22.36
N ILE A 5 -6.80 11.99 -22.92
CA ILE A 5 -5.38 12.10 -22.57
C ILE A 5 -4.83 13.49 -22.95
N ILE A 6 -5.26 14.04 -24.09
CA ILE A 6 -4.85 15.37 -24.53
C ILE A 6 -5.43 16.47 -23.63
N CYS A 7 -6.67 16.33 -23.16
CA CYS A 7 -7.27 17.28 -22.22
C CYS A 7 -6.56 17.28 -20.86
N ILE A 8 -6.19 16.12 -20.35
CA ILE A 8 -5.44 16.01 -19.08
C ILE A 8 -4.03 16.61 -19.22
N ALA A 9 -3.37 16.37 -20.34
CA ALA A 9 -2.06 16.97 -20.61
C ALA A 9 -2.11 18.50 -20.78
N CYS A 10 -3.16 19.04 -21.41
CA CYS A 10 -3.34 20.49 -21.56
C CYS A 10 -3.72 21.18 -20.25
N THR A 11 -4.49 20.54 -19.37
CA THR A 11 -4.80 21.11 -18.05
C THR A 11 -3.59 21.10 -17.12
N LEU A 12 -2.75 20.08 -17.17
CA LEU A 12 -1.51 20.01 -16.42
C LEU A 12 -0.50 21.09 -16.86
N SER A 13 -0.41 21.39 -18.18
CA SER A 13 0.47 22.46 -18.71
C SER A 13 -0.01 23.86 -18.34
N ALA A 14 -1.33 24.10 -18.26
CA ALA A 14 -1.91 25.40 -17.87
C ALA A 14 -1.70 25.73 -16.38
N ILE A 15 -1.66 24.71 -15.53
CA ILE A 15 -1.40 24.86 -14.08
C ILE A 15 0.09 25.18 -13.82
N GLY A 16 0.99 24.64 -14.64
CA GLY A 16 2.44 24.89 -14.50
C GLY A 16 2.88 26.31 -14.80
N LEU A 17 2.11 27.09 -15.57
CA LEU A 17 2.48 28.45 -15.95
C LEU A 17 2.20 29.53 -14.86
N GLN A 18 1.42 29.22 -13.84
CA GLN A 18 1.15 30.17 -12.75
C GLN A 18 2.10 30.00 -11.54
N ALA A 19 2.90 28.96 -11.51
CA ALA A 19 3.82 28.68 -10.39
C ALA A 19 5.15 29.48 -10.43
N GLN A 20 5.36 30.33 -11.44
CA GLN A 20 6.65 31.00 -11.66
C GLN A 20 6.87 32.29 -10.86
N ASN A 21 6.01 32.62 -9.90
CA ASN A 21 6.16 33.95 -9.26
C ASN A 21 6.03 33.92 -7.72
N ASN A 22 6.92 33.18 -7.03
CA ASN A 22 7.24 33.53 -5.63
C ASN A 22 8.53 32.81 -5.18
N GLY A 23 9.63 33.57 -5.13
CA GLY A 23 10.81 33.37 -4.26
C GLY A 23 11.57 32.06 -4.40
N THR A 24 12.76 32.10 -4.89
CA THR A 24 14.04 31.35 -4.76
C THR A 24 14.08 29.91 -4.15
N THR A 25 12.97 29.22 -3.93
CA THR A 25 12.96 27.81 -3.53
C THR A 25 12.41 26.96 -4.67
N SER A 26 13.15 25.93 -5.04
CA SER A 26 12.73 24.96 -6.05
C SER A 26 11.35 24.36 -5.68
N PRO A 27 10.44 24.17 -6.63
CA PRO A 27 9.17 23.52 -6.35
C PRO A 27 9.30 22.00 -6.09
N TRP A 28 10.51 21.48 -6.27
CA TRP A 28 10.80 20.06 -6.12
C TRP A 28 11.29 19.72 -4.72
N THR A 29 10.76 18.62 -4.20
CA THR A 29 11.21 18.02 -2.94
C THR A 29 11.49 16.54 -3.20
N ILE A 30 12.58 16.05 -2.64
CA ILE A 30 12.92 14.63 -2.65
C ILE A 30 13.05 14.15 -1.20
N GLY A 31 12.74 12.88 -0.93
CA GLY A 31 12.78 12.37 0.43
C GLY A 31 12.92 10.86 0.52
N LEU A 32 13.19 10.43 1.74
CA LEU A 32 13.17 9.04 2.15
C LEU A 32 11.94 8.81 3.00
N ARG A 33 11.36 7.62 2.89
CA ARG A 33 10.27 7.19 3.74
C ARG A 33 10.52 5.79 4.27
N GLY A 34 10.03 5.55 5.47
CA GLY A 34 10.06 4.24 6.08
C GLY A 34 8.98 4.13 7.14
N GLY A 35 8.41 2.95 7.29
CA GLY A 35 7.31 2.80 8.21
C GLY A 35 6.84 1.36 8.41
N TRP A 36 5.73 1.28 9.07
CA TRP A 36 5.06 0.03 9.41
C TRP A 36 3.73 -0.08 8.67
N THR A 37 3.40 -1.30 8.23
CA THR A 37 2.16 -1.63 7.56
C THR A 37 1.33 -2.62 8.36
N SER A 38 0.02 -2.50 8.25
CA SER A 38 -0.94 -3.49 8.77
C SER A 38 -1.93 -3.80 7.66
N THR A 39 -1.98 -5.06 7.25
CA THR A 39 -2.80 -5.47 6.11
C THR A 39 -3.87 -6.45 6.55
N THR A 40 -5.09 -6.19 6.10
CA THR A 40 -6.22 -7.10 6.22
C THR A 40 -6.66 -7.57 4.85
N ILE A 41 -7.23 -8.77 4.78
CA ILE A 41 -7.85 -9.27 3.56
C ILE A 41 -9.35 -9.07 3.64
N SER A 42 -9.92 -8.46 2.58
CA SER A 42 -11.37 -8.43 2.37
C SER A 42 -11.71 -9.49 1.36
N ARG A 43 -12.58 -10.40 1.75
CA ARG A 43 -13.07 -11.51 0.95
C ARG A 43 -14.59 -11.45 0.89
N TYR A 44 -15.17 -11.71 -0.28
CA TYR A 44 -16.59 -11.94 -0.39
C TYR A 44 -16.87 -13.40 0.06
N ASP A 45 -17.38 -13.55 1.28
CA ASP A 45 -17.52 -14.86 1.91
C ASP A 45 -18.76 -15.57 1.40
N ALA A 46 -18.57 -16.56 0.57
CA ALA A 46 -19.61 -17.52 0.22
C ALA A 46 -19.35 -18.86 0.92
N GLY A 47 -19.50 -18.91 2.26
CA GLY A 47 -19.81 -20.15 2.94
C GLY A 47 -18.68 -20.94 3.61
N ARG A 48 -17.50 -20.38 3.89
CA ARG A 48 -16.50 -21.00 4.77
C ARG A 48 -16.54 -20.36 6.15
N MET A 49 -17.32 -20.97 7.06
CA MET A 49 -17.51 -20.49 8.44
C MET A 49 -16.33 -20.78 9.38
N ASP A 50 -15.31 -21.48 8.91
CA ASP A 50 -14.19 -21.99 9.71
C ASP A 50 -12.89 -21.20 9.56
N GLU A 51 -12.85 -20.21 8.67
CA GLU A 51 -11.67 -19.38 8.41
C GLU A 51 -11.83 -17.98 9.00
N THR A 52 -10.85 -17.55 9.79
CA THR A 52 -10.76 -16.18 10.33
C THR A 52 -9.48 -15.53 9.82
N TYR A 53 -9.62 -14.29 9.33
CA TYR A 53 -8.49 -13.52 8.82
C TYR A 53 -8.13 -12.40 9.80
N SER A 54 -6.86 -12.29 10.13
CA SER A 54 -6.32 -11.25 11.00
C SER A 54 -5.21 -10.46 10.32
N ALA A 55 -5.07 -9.19 10.74
CA ALA A 55 -4.02 -8.33 10.23
C ALA A 55 -2.66 -8.79 10.74
N LEU A 56 -1.67 -8.81 9.85
CA LEU A 56 -0.28 -9.01 10.22
C LEU A 56 0.53 -7.77 9.85
N GLY A 57 1.49 -7.43 10.71
CA GLY A 57 2.39 -6.30 10.50
C GLY A 57 3.43 -6.58 9.41
N GLY A 58 3.85 -5.53 8.73
CA GLY A 58 4.92 -5.53 7.75
C GLY A 58 5.69 -4.21 7.78
N LEU A 59 6.63 -4.06 6.87
CA LEU A 59 7.47 -2.86 6.75
C LEU A 59 7.27 -2.21 5.38
N GLU A 60 7.43 -0.89 5.34
CA GLU A 60 7.56 -0.12 4.12
C GLU A 60 8.85 0.68 4.15
N ALA A 61 9.58 0.73 3.03
CA ALA A 61 10.75 1.59 2.85
C ALA A 61 10.85 2.02 1.40
N GLY A 62 11.18 3.30 1.17
CA GLY A 62 11.24 3.82 -0.19
C GLY A 62 11.72 5.26 -0.28
N ILE A 63 11.60 5.78 -1.49
CA ILE A 63 11.91 7.17 -1.84
C ILE A 63 10.62 7.87 -2.24
N GLN A 64 10.59 9.18 -2.05
CA GLN A 64 9.49 10.03 -2.52
C GLN A 64 10.01 11.25 -3.25
N GLY A 65 9.21 11.70 -4.20
CA GLY A 65 9.40 12.98 -4.86
C GLY A 65 8.09 13.75 -4.86
N SER A 66 8.15 15.05 -4.69
CA SER A 66 6.96 15.89 -4.81
C SER A 66 7.25 17.14 -5.62
N TYR A 67 6.22 17.60 -6.32
CA TYR A 67 6.22 18.86 -7.02
C TYR A 67 5.13 19.75 -6.46
N ARG A 68 5.50 20.90 -5.91
CA ARG A 68 4.60 21.88 -5.32
C ARG A 68 4.15 22.90 -6.36
N PHE A 69 2.87 22.92 -6.67
CA PHE A 69 2.27 23.87 -7.61
C PHE A 69 2.00 25.22 -6.97
N ASN A 70 1.62 25.21 -5.70
CA ASN A 70 1.33 26.41 -4.91
C ASN A 70 1.48 26.10 -3.41
N SER A 71 1.15 27.05 -2.52
CA SER A 71 1.33 26.91 -1.06
C SER A 71 0.47 25.80 -0.43
N TRP A 72 -0.64 25.44 -1.06
CA TRP A 72 -1.60 24.46 -0.51
C TRP A 72 -1.73 23.17 -1.31
N PHE A 73 -1.08 23.05 -2.49
CA PHE A 73 -1.22 21.88 -3.35
C PHE A 73 0.10 21.40 -3.94
N ALA A 74 0.37 20.13 -3.80
CA ALA A 74 1.49 19.41 -4.41
C ALA A 74 1.01 18.07 -5.01
N LEU A 75 1.77 17.55 -5.96
CA LEU A 75 1.68 16.17 -6.42
C LEU A 75 2.86 15.40 -5.83
N ARG A 76 2.58 14.30 -5.14
CA ARG A 76 3.58 13.44 -4.54
C ARG A 76 3.56 12.07 -5.21
N ALA A 77 4.73 11.57 -5.60
CA ALA A 77 4.92 10.22 -6.09
C ALA A 77 5.93 9.50 -5.19
N ASN A 78 5.63 8.26 -4.85
CA ASN A 78 6.51 7.43 -4.03
C ASN A 78 6.89 6.18 -4.81
N PHE A 79 8.09 5.65 -4.54
CA PHE A 79 8.50 4.33 -4.98
C PHE A 79 9.03 3.58 -3.78
N SER A 80 8.34 2.51 -3.38
CA SER A 80 8.64 1.81 -2.13
C SER A 80 8.54 0.29 -2.27
N PHE A 81 9.36 -0.39 -1.49
CA PHE A 81 9.15 -1.78 -1.12
C PHE A 81 8.17 -1.80 0.05
N MET A 82 7.12 -2.63 -0.04
CA MET A 82 6.09 -2.74 0.98
C MET A 82 5.77 -4.21 1.24
N GLN A 83 5.74 -4.60 2.51
CA GLN A 83 5.21 -5.88 2.94
C GLN A 83 3.73 -5.73 3.28
N ARG A 84 2.89 -6.58 2.66
CA ARG A 84 1.44 -6.64 2.88
C ARG A 84 1.10 -8.04 3.36
N SER A 85 1.08 -8.21 4.66
CA SER A 85 1.00 -9.53 5.30
C SER A 85 -0.32 -9.69 6.03
N HIS A 86 -0.86 -10.92 6.02
CA HIS A 86 -2.06 -11.28 6.76
C HIS A 86 -1.94 -12.71 7.28
N ARG A 87 -2.75 -13.05 8.27
CA ARG A 87 -2.82 -14.39 8.84
C ARG A 87 -4.22 -14.95 8.65
N MET A 88 -4.28 -16.20 8.27
CA MET A 88 -5.50 -17.01 8.22
C MET A 88 -5.43 -18.05 9.33
N ASP A 89 -6.42 -18.04 10.20
CA ASP A 89 -6.64 -19.06 11.23
C ASP A 89 -7.83 -19.91 10.79
N ARG A 90 -7.67 -21.24 10.79
CA ARG A 90 -8.74 -22.18 10.49
C ARG A 90 -9.07 -22.97 11.76
N ASN A 91 -10.30 -22.84 12.23
CA ASN A 91 -10.80 -23.55 13.40
C ASN A 91 -11.58 -24.77 12.95
N LEU A 92 -11.01 -25.93 13.16
CA LEU A 92 -11.62 -27.22 12.86
C LEU A 92 -12.23 -27.73 14.15
N ASN A 93 -13.57 -27.80 14.23
CA ASN A 93 -14.35 -28.08 15.43
C ASN A 93 -13.90 -29.29 16.29
N TYR A 94 -13.02 -30.16 15.76
CA TYR A 94 -12.56 -31.40 16.40
C TYR A 94 -11.04 -31.53 16.45
N LEU A 95 -10.29 -30.54 15.96
CA LEU A 95 -8.82 -30.55 15.89
C LEU A 95 -8.27 -29.24 16.44
N ASP A 96 -6.99 -29.26 16.83
CA ASP A 96 -6.29 -28.05 17.17
C ASP A 96 -6.31 -27.06 15.99
N PRO A 97 -6.50 -25.75 16.23
CA PRO A 97 -6.55 -24.76 15.17
C PRO A 97 -5.23 -24.70 14.43
N VAL A 98 -5.30 -24.69 13.09
CA VAL A 98 -4.16 -24.48 12.22
C VAL A 98 -4.12 -23.05 11.72
N TYR A 99 -2.94 -22.53 11.44
CA TYR A 99 -2.79 -21.17 10.95
C TYR A 99 -1.82 -21.09 9.78
N THR A 100 -2.00 -20.07 8.95
CA THR A 100 -1.07 -19.73 7.87
C THR A 100 -0.85 -18.21 7.86
N GLU A 101 0.39 -17.80 7.98
CA GLU A 101 0.84 -16.43 7.75
C GLU A 101 1.25 -16.27 6.29
N TYR A 102 0.67 -15.29 5.62
CA TYR A 102 1.00 -14.87 4.27
C TYR A 102 1.80 -13.59 4.33
N ARG A 103 3.06 -13.64 3.91
CA ARG A 103 3.95 -12.47 3.85
C ARG A 103 4.20 -12.12 2.39
N ASN A 104 3.45 -11.14 1.92
CA ASN A 104 3.51 -10.67 0.55
C ASN A 104 4.42 -9.46 0.43
N SER A 105 5.34 -9.47 -0.52
CA SER A 105 6.26 -8.37 -0.83
C SER A 105 5.89 -7.72 -2.14
N TYR A 106 5.84 -6.38 -2.15
CA TYR A 106 5.45 -5.58 -3.31
C TYR A 106 6.44 -4.46 -3.58
N LEU A 107 6.58 -4.11 -4.87
CA LEU A 107 7.03 -2.77 -5.26
C LEU A 107 5.79 -1.91 -5.49
N MET A 108 5.71 -0.77 -4.84
CA MET A 108 4.56 0.13 -4.87
C MET A 108 4.92 1.47 -5.49
N LEU A 109 4.01 2.00 -6.31
CA LEU A 109 4.11 3.31 -6.93
C LEU A 109 2.81 4.10 -6.68
N PRO A 110 2.58 4.63 -5.47
CA PRO A 110 1.48 5.55 -5.21
C PRO A 110 1.78 6.94 -5.77
N MET A 111 0.73 7.55 -6.37
CA MET A 111 0.71 8.94 -6.81
C MET A 111 -0.47 9.63 -6.15
N VAL A 112 -0.20 10.66 -5.36
CA VAL A 112 -1.21 11.34 -4.54
C VAL A 112 -1.18 12.85 -4.75
N ALA A 113 -2.37 13.44 -4.77
CA ALA A 113 -2.57 14.86 -4.53
C ALA A 113 -2.36 15.13 -3.04
N ASP A 114 -1.54 16.08 -2.71
CA ASP A 114 -1.21 16.50 -1.34
C ASP A 114 -1.74 17.92 -1.12
N PHE A 115 -2.76 18.01 -0.26
CA PHE A 115 -3.35 19.27 0.17
C PHE A 115 -2.75 19.66 1.51
N THR A 116 -1.96 20.72 1.50
CA THR A 116 -1.23 21.22 2.67
C THR A 116 -2.02 22.33 3.35
N PHE A 117 -2.18 22.20 4.66
CA PHE A 117 -2.82 23.18 5.55
C PHE A 117 -1.75 23.77 6.46
N ASP A 118 -1.58 25.09 6.35
CA ASP A 118 -0.54 25.80 7.07
C ASP A 118 -0.95 26.00 8.54
N GLY A 119 -0.13 25.48 9.45
CA GLY A 119 -0.21 25.72 10.88
C GLY A 119 1.01 26.49 11.38
N LYS A 120 0.95 27.07 12.57
CA LYS A 120 2.02 27.93 13.10
C LYS A 120 3.39 27.27 13.22
N ARG A 121 3.44 25.95 13.43
CA ARG A 121 4.68 25.14 13.59
C ARG A 121 4.65 23.80 12.85
N LEU A 122 3.48 23.32 12.57
CA LEU A 122 3.24 22.05 11.90
C LEU A 122 2.39 22.29 10.67
N LEU A 123 2.72 21.62 9.59
CA LEU A 123 1.89 21.56 8.39
C LEU A 123 1.03 20.30 8.47
N GLY A 124 -0.25 20.44 8.18
CA GLY A 124 -1.17 19.32 8.03
C GLY A 124 -1.29 18.93 6.56
N HIS A 125 -1.44 17.65 6.26
CA HIS A 125 -1.56 17.12 4.92
C HIS A 125 -2.81 16.25 4.80
N LEU A 126 -3.58 16.45 3.72
CA LEU A 126 -4.62 15.52 3.28
C LEU A 126 -4.17 14.93 1.95
N LEU A 127 -4.11 13.60 1.88
CA LEU A 127 -3.53 12.86 0.77
C LEU A 127 -4.61 12.02 0.11
N ALA A 128 -4.74 12.10 -1.22
CA ALA A 128 -5.67 11.28 -1.97
C ALA A 128 -5.13 10.98 -3.37
N GLY A 129 -5.28 9.76 -3.83
CA GLY A 129 -4.78 9.38 -5.14
C GLY A 129 -5.00 7.91 -5.48
N GLY A 130 -4.15 7.43 -6.38
CA GLY A 130 -4.12 6.04 -6.80
C GLY A 130 -2.74 5.45 -6.64
N TYR A 131 -2.67 4.14 -6.73
CA TYR A 131 -1.41 3.42 -6.73
C TYR A 131 -1.44 2.26 -7.72
N THR A 132 -0.25 1.87 -8.15
CA THR A 132 0.02 0.58 -8.76
C THR A 132 1.07 -0.15 -7.95
N GLY A 133 0.96 -1.47 -7.90
CA GLY A 133 1.89 -2.34 -7.21
C GLY A 133 2.25 -3.54 -8.05
N TYR A 134 3.45 -4.04 -7.87
CA TYR A 134 3.93 -5.28 -8.48
C TYR A 134 4.28 -6.28 -7.41
N TRP A 135 3.62 -7.44 -7.41
CA TRP A 135 3.81 -8.51 -6.46
C TRP A 135 5.11 -9.26 -6.74
N LEU A 136 6.07 -9.17 -5.82
CA LEU A 136 7.41 -9.74 -5.96
C LEU A 136 7.48 -11.19 -5.50
N SER A 137 6.95 -11.47 -4.29
CA SER A 137 7.05 -12.78 -3.66
C SER A 137 5.97 -12.98 -2.61
N GLU A 138 5.61 -14.23 -2.36
CA GLU A 138 4.77 -14.68 -1.26
C GLU A 138 5.51 -15.74 -0.47
N GLN A 139 5.73 -15.50 0.82
CA GLN A 139 6.20 -16.48 1.77
C GLN A 139 5.03 -16.93 2.64
N ARG A 140 4.87 -18.24 2.79
CA ARG A 140 3.84 -18.88 3.61
C ARG A 140 4.51 -19.60 4.76
N LYS A 141 4.05 -19.31 5.97
CA LYS A 141 4.52 -19.97 7.18
C LYS A 141 3.33 -20.36 8.04
N GLY A 142 3.34 -21.57 8.57
CA GLY A 142 2.23 -22.00 9.42
C GLY A 142 2.31 -23.44 9.81
N THR A 143 1.17 -23.94 10.30
CA THR A 143 0.99 -25.32 10.68
C THR A 143 -0.14 -25.92 9.82
N THR A 144 0.13 -27.04 9.19
CA THR A 144 -0.86 -27.85 8.48
C THR A 144 -1.11 -29.16 9.22
N TYR A 145 -2.15 -29.90 8.82
CA TYR A 145 -2.41 -31.22 9.38
C TYR A 145 -2.60 -32.24 8.28
N TRP A 146 -2.18 -33.48 8.59
CA TRP A 146 -2.45 -34.67 7.78
C TRP A 146 -3.30 -35.63 8.60
N MET A 147 -4.34 -36.19 7.99
CA MET A 147 -5.22 -37.16 8.63
C MET A 147 -5.04 -38.53 7.95
N THR A 148 -4.78 -39.54 8.77
CA THR A 148 -4.87 -40.96 8.40
C THR A 148 -6.07 -41.57 9.11
N ASP A 149 -6.45 -42.81 8.78
CA ASP A 149 -7.60 -43.49 9.37
C ASP A 149 -7.55 -43.60 10.91
N TYR A 150 -6.35 -43.43 11.52
CA TYR A 150 -6.15 -43.61 12.96
C TYR A 150 -5.49 -42.44 13.67
N TYR A 151 -4.80 -41.54 12.95
CA TYR A 151 -3.99 -40.47 13.56
C TYR A 151 -4.10 -39.16 12.81
N VAL A 152 -3.97 -38.05 13.55
CA VAL A 152 -3.80 -36.70 13.00
C VAL A 152 -2.40 -36.26 13.35
N TYR A 153 -1.66 -35.77 12.35
CA TYR A 153 -0.32 -35.25 12.47
C TYR A 153 -0.33 -33.77 12.12
N PHE A 154 0.33 -32.96 12.92
CA PHE A 154 0.56 -31.54 12.65
C PHE A 154 1.98 -31.36 12.16
N GLU A 155 2.16 -30.55 11.13
CA GLU A 155 3.43 -30.26 10.51
C GLU A 155 3.57 -28.77 10.27
N ASP A 156 4.69 -28.20 10.74
CA ASP A 156 5.02 -26.82 10.49
C ASP A 156 5.70 -26.70 9.11
N PHE A 157 5.34 -25.66 8.36
CA PHE A 157 5.92 -25.37 7.06
C PHE A 157 6.36 -23.90 6.97
N ASP A 158 7.41 -23.67 6.18
CA ASP A 158 7.91 -22.33 5.82
C ASP A 158 8.40 -22.43 4.36
N GLU A 159 7.60 -21.90 3.45
CA GLU A 159 7.83 -22.06 2.01
C GLU A 159 7.65 -20.72 1.27
N THR A 160 8.39 -20.55 0.20
CA THR A 160 8.13 -19.50 -0.78
C THR A 160 7.29 -20.08 -1.90
N ARG A 161 6.13 -19.48 -2.14
CA ARG A 161 5.22 -19.92 -3.19
C ARG A 161 5.72 -19.44 -4.54
N ASP A 162 5.71 -20.34 -5.53
CA ASP A 162 5.88 -20.00 -6.93
C ASP A 162 4.58 -19.42 -7.49
N PHE A 163 4.72 -18.39 -8.33
CA PHE A 163 3.58 -17.80 -9.03
C PHE A 163 3.12 -18.71 -10.18
N THR A 164 1.81 -18.72 -10.37
CA THR A 164 1.15 -19.44 -11.48
C THR A 164 0.54 -18.44 -12.47
N ASP A 165 0.08 -18.92 -13.63
CA ASP A 165 -0.60 -18.06 -14.63
C ASP A 165 -1.93 -17.50 -14.14
N GLU A 166 -2.48 -18.02 -13.04
CA GLU A 166 -3.71 -17.54 -12.39
C GLU A 166 -3.46 -16.36 -11.44
N ASP A 167 -2.19 -16.07 -11.12
CA ASP A 167 -1.83 -15.00 -10.20
C ASP A 167 -1.69 -13.66 -10.93
N SER A 168 -2.50 -12.69 -10.53
CA SER A 168 -2.36 -11.32 -11.01
C SER A 168 -1.26 -10.61 -10.22
N ARG A 169 -0.08 -10.47 -10.84
CA ARG A 169 1.07 -9.80 -10.21
C ARG A 169 0.96 -8.27 -10.20
N LEU A 170 0.11 -7.70 -11.07
CA LEU A 170 -0.18 -6.27 -11.10
C LEU A 170 -1.39 -5.98 -10.21
N ASN A 171 -1.19 -5.06 -9.29
CA ASN A 171 -2.19 -4.60 -8.36
C ASN A 171 -2.40 -3.10 -8.55
N ALA A 172 -3.64 -2.63 -8.46
CA ALA A 172 -3.98 -1.23 -8.53
C ALA A 172 -5.12 -0.90 -7.58
N GLY A 173 -5.13 0.33 -7.08
CA GLY A 173 -6.14 0.77 -6.13
C GLY A 173 -6.09 2.25 -5.83
N LEU A 174 -6.84 2.63 -4.81
CA LEU A 174 -6.92 3.98 -4.29
C LEU A 174 -6.06 4.09 -3.01
N VAL A 175 -5.56 5.29 -2.78
CA VAL A 175 -4.83 5.62 -1.55
C VAL A 175 -5.34 6.94 -0.99
N PHE A 176 -5.64 6.92 0.30
CA PHE A 176 -6.08 8.08 1.06
C PHE A 176 -5.25 8.19 2.33
N GLY A 177 -5.06 9.41 2.81
CA GLY A 177 -4.33 9.56 4.05
C GLY A 177 -4.30 10.95 4.59
N VAL A 178 -3.72 11.02 5.77
CA VAL A 178 -3.45 12.28 6.48
C VAL A 178 -2.00 12.27 6.91
N GLY A 179 -1.44 13.46 7.03
CA GLY A 179 -0.07 13.61 7.48
C GLY A 179 0.13 14.89 8.26
N ILE A 180 1.23 14.92 8.96
CA ILE A 180 1.76 16.13 9.58
C ILE A 180 3.23 16.24 9.25
N SER A 181 3.72 17.45 9.05
CA SER A 181 5.14 17.69 8.87
C SER A 181 5.62 18.92 9.64
N CYS A 182 6.90 18.90 9.94
CA CYS A 182 7.61 19.96 10.62
C CYS A 182 8.85 20.36 9.83
N PRO A 183 8.96 21.60 9.34
CA PRO A 183 10.18 22.06 8.71
C PRO A 183 11.32 22.14 9.73
N ILE A 184 12.48 21.59 9.35
CA ILE A 184 13.72 21.60 10.14
C ILE A 184 14.74 22.47 9.41
N GLY A 185 14.88 23.72 9.84
CA GLY A 185 15.69 24.71 9.14
C GLY A 185 15.07 25.13 7.82
N SER A 186 15.91 25.48 6.82
CA SER A 186 15.43 26.03 5.54
C SER A 186 15.17 25.01 4.46
N LYS A 187 15.73 23.80 4.57
CA LYS A 187 15.73 22.80 3.49
C LYS A 187 15.15 21.44 3.88
N TRP A 188 15.12 21.12 5.14
CA TRP A 188 14.67 19.80 5.61
C TRP A 188 13.25 19.87 6.18
N GLU A 189 12.50 18.79 5.99
CA GLU A 189 11.17 18.61 6.54
C GLU A 189 11.03 17.17 7.05
N LEU A 190 10.62 17.01 8.30
CA LEU A 190 10.28 15.74 8.90
C LEU A 190 8.77 15.58 8.91
N GLY A 191 8.26 14.48 8.37
CA GLY A 191 6.84 14.21 8.27
C GLY A 191 6.46 12.84 8.84
N LEU A 192 5.21 12.73 9.23
CA LEU A 192 4.54 11.50 9.62
C LEU A 192 3.24 11.40 8.83
N ASP A 193 3.09 10.31 8.06
CA ASP A 193 1.89 10.05 7.25
C ASP A 193 1.20 8.78 7.72
N ALA A 194 -0.13 8.79 7.74
CA ALA A 194 -0.97 7.61 7.83
C ALA A 194 -1.73 7.45 6.51
N LEU A 195 -1.43 6.39 5.76
CA LEU A 195 -1.99 6.12 4.44
C LEU A 195 -2.81 4.82 4.48
N TYR A 196 -3.99 4.86 3.88
CA TYR A 196 -4.83 3.68 3.67
C TYR A 196 -4.89 3.34 2.19
N TYR A 197 -4.45 2.12 1.86
CA TYR A 197 -4.46 1.55 0.52
C TYR A 197 -5.67 0.64 0.37
N TYR A 198 -6.52 0.96 -0.59
CA TYR A 198 -7.73 0.21 -0.92
C TYR A 198 -7.57 -0.44 -2.29
N ASP A 199 -7.52 -1.78 -2.35
CA ASP A 199 -7.34 -2.51 -3.59
C ASP A 199 -8.61 -2.47 -4.45
N LEU A 200 -8.42 -2.23 -5.76
CA LEU A 200 -9.46 -2.34 -6.76
C LEU A 200 -9.30 -3.58 -7.64
N THR A 201 -8.10 -4.18 -7.65
CA THR A 201 -7.80 -5.39 -8.41
C THR A 201 -7.71 -6.59 -7.50
N SER A 202 -8.26 -7.72 -7.93
CA SER A 202 -8.11 -9.00 -7.23
C SER A 202 -6.74 -9.62 -7.51
N HIS A 203 -6.18 -10.32 -6.54
CA HIS A 203 -4.92 -11.06 -6.65
C HIS A 203 -5.07 -12.40 -7.38
N HIS A 204 -6.30 -12.87 -7.58
CA HIS A 204 -6.62 -14.11 -8.27
C HIS A 204 -7.55 -13.84 -9.45
N THR A 205 -7.17 -14.37 -10.62
CA THR A 205 -7.95 -14.28 -11.86
C THR A 205 -8.59 -15.62 -12.27
N GLY A 206 -8.61 -16.61 -11.37
CA GLY A 206 -9.11 -17.96 -11.65
C GLY A 206 -10.55 -18.00 -12.17
N TYR A 207 -10.77 -18.77 -13.24
CA TYR A 207 -12.03 -18.93 -13.96
C TYR A 207 -13.10 -19.75 -13.24
N ASP A 208 -12.79 -20.34 -12.11
CA ASP A 208 -13.75 -21.11 -11.34
C ASP A 208 -14.71 -20.17 -10.59
N ASN A 209 -16.00 -20.37 -10.81
CA ASN A 209 -17.11 -19.68 -10.15
C ASN A 209 -17.11 -19.80 -8.61
N LEU A 210 -16.06 -20.35 -8.02
CA LEU A 210 -15.78 -20.52 -6.59
C LEU A 210 -14.57 -19.70 -6.12
N ALA A 211 -13.84 -19.02 -7.00
CA ALA A 211 -12.70 -18.19 -6.61
C ALA A 211 -13.22 -16.84 -6.08
N ASP A 212 -13.29 -16.73 -4.79
CA ASP A 212 -13.60 -15.45 -4.13
C ASP A 212 -12.57 -14.40 -4.46
N PRO A 213 -12.97 -13.22 -4.94
CA PRO A 213 -12.05 -12.13 -5.16
C PRO A 213 -11.41 -11.71 -3.82
N ARG A 214 -10.07 -11.61 -3.81
CA ARG A 214 -9.28 -11.27 -2.62
C ARG A 214 -8.67 -9.90 -2.79
N TYR A 215 -9.04 -8.99 -1.89
CA TYR A 215 -8.53 -7.62 -1.86
C TYR A 215 -7.73 -7.41 -0.58
N LEU A 216 -6.52 -6.88 -0.71
CA LEU A 216 -5.68 -6.54 0.44
C LEU A 216 -5.85 -5.06 0.76
N ASN A 217 -6.39 -4.75 1.93
CA ASN A 217 -6.46 -3.38 2.43
C ASN A 217 -5.34 -3.16 3.44
N THR A 218 -4.56 -2.09 3.25
CA THR A 218 -3.36 -1.85 4.05
C THR A 218 -3.39 -0.46 4.66
N LEU A 219 -3.21 -0.39 5.97
CA LEU A 219 -2.87 0.83 6.67
C LEU A 219 -1.34 0.91 6.79
N ALA A 220 -0.74 2.03 6.36
CA ALA A 220 0.68 2.28 6.48
C ALA A 220 0.92 3.56 7.29
N ILE A 221 1.82 3.49 8.27
CA ILE A 221 2.26 4.64 9.06
C ILE A 221 3.73 4.85 8.76
N ASN A 222 4.06 6.00 8.15
CA ASN A 222 5.38 6.28 7.60
C ASN A 222 5.99 7.55 8.17
N LEU A 223 7.25 7.46 8.54
CA LEU A 223 8.11 8.59 8.81
C LEU A 223 8.80 9.01 7.50
N ASN A 224 8.79 10.31 7.21
CA ASN A 224 9.33 10.88 5.98
C ASN A 224 10.39 11.91 6.33
N LEU A 225 11.53 11.86 5.64
CA LEU A 225 12.56 12.89 5.71
C LEU A 225 12.72 13.49 4.31
N ASN A 226 12.35 14.73 4.15
CA ASN A 226 12.28 15.45 2.88
C ASN A 226 13.35 16.51 2.79
N TYR A 227 13.86 16.73 1.60
CA TYR A 227 14.80 17.80 1.26
C TYR A 227 14.24 18.65 0.12
N ASN A 228 14.09 19.95 0.38
CA ASN A 228 13.68 20.96 -0.60
C ASN A 228 14.90 21.40 -1.44
N LEU A 229 14.81 21.23 -2.75
CA LEU A 229 15.89 21.51 -3.71
C LEU A 229 16.10 23.01 -3.97
#